data_5538614421bffc86a5c9828f49793948
#
_entry.id   5538614421bffc86a5c9828f49793948
#
_cell.length_a   1.000
_cell.length_b   1.000
_cell.length_c   1.000
_cell.angle_alpha   90.00
_cell.angle_beta   90.00
_cell.angle_gamma   90.00
#
_symmetry.space_group_name_H-M   'P 1'
#
loop_
_entity.id
_entity.type
_entity.pdbx_description
1 polymer ?
#
loop_
_entity_poly.entity_id
_entity_poly.type
_entity_poly.pdbx_seq_one_letter_code
_entity_poly.pdbx_strand_id
1 'polypeptide(L)'
;MSNINACEAVADAIRTTLGPRGMDKLIHTTQKPVISNDGASIMKLLDIVHPAAKTLVDIAQAQDAEVGDGTTTVVLLAAEILKNAKEFINEGMHAQVIIRGIRKGLKKALEYLNQIAVTISEADAPQKRMMLEKVAGTALNSKLIRSHREYFAPMIVDSVCMLDNDLDLGLIGIKKVAGGSVTDSILIRGVAFEKTFSYAGFEQQPKYFKNPKILVLNLELELKSERENAEVLCLLILFINRFEFILNNIKRLLMLNGRSFMRNYRSVLIWVQILFYLAYLLVT
;
A
#
# COMPACT_ATOMS: atom_id res chain seq x y z
N MET A 1 37.53 -2.44 -11.91
CA MET A 1 37.80 -2.76 -10.50
C MET A 1 37.11 -1.83 -9.52
N SER A 2 37.18 -0.51 -9.66
CA SER A 2 36.51 0.44 -8.75
C SER A 2 35.00 0.19 -8.59
N ASN A 3 34.29 -0.08 -9.70
CA ASN A 3 32.85 -0.38 -9.68
C ASN A 3 32.52 -1.61 -8.83
N ILE A 4 33.31 -2.68 -8.94
CA ILE A 4 33.08 -3.93 -8.18
C ILE A 4 33.33 -3.66 -6.69
N ASN A 5 34.43 -2.99 -6.35
CA ASN A 5 34.74 -2.67 -4.96
C ASN A 5 33.65 -1.80 -4.31
N ALA A 6 33.06 -0.84 -5.06
CA ALA A 6 31.96 -0.03 -4.56
C ALA A 6 30.68 -0.86 -4.30
N CYS A 7 30.38 -1.83 -5.18
CA CYS A 7 29.27 -2.76 -4.99
C CYS A 7 29.50 -3.69 -3.78
N GLU A 8 30.73 -4.20 -3.59
CA GLU A 8 31.10 -5.01 -2.42
C GLU A 8 30.92 -4.22 -1.12
N ALA A 9 31.36 -2.95 -1.07
CA ALA A 9 31.25 -2.10 0.11
C ALA A 9 29.76 -1.88 0.52
N VAL A 10 28.89 -1.66 -0.45
CA VAL A 10 27.44 -1.52 -0.16
C VAL A 10 26.86 -2.84 0.32
N ALA A 11 27.21 -3.96 -0.31
CA ALA A 11 26.74 -5.28 0.10
C ALA A 11 27.19 -5.63 1.53
N ASP A 12 28.43 -5.31 1.90
CA ASP A 12 28.96 -5.56 3.24
C ASP A 12 28.23 -4.72 4.30
N ALA A 13 27.79 -3.51 3.94
CA ALA A 13 26.99 -2.67 4.85
C ALA A 13 25.64 -3.31 5.19
N ILE A 14 25.03 -4.09 4.29
CA ILE A 14 23.73 -4.72 4.51
C ILE A 14 23.78 -6.22 4.80
N ARG A 15 24.94 -6.86 4.67
CA ARG A 15 25.11 -8.33 4.81
C ARG A 15 24.53 -8.89 6.11
N THR A 16 24.65 -8.16 7.21
CA THR A 16 24.18 -8.59 8.52
C THR A 16 22.66 -8.56 8.69
N THR A 17 21.93 -7.94 7.76
CA THR A 17 20.47 -7.87 7.80
C THR A 17 19.79 -9.03 7.07
N LEU A 18 20.56 -9.93 6.46
CA LEU A 18 20.04 -11.07 5.69
C LEU A 18 19.40 -12.13 6.60
N GLY A 19 18.24 -12.59 6.16
CA GLY A 19 17.58 -13.80 6.68
C GLY A 19 16.78 -13.59 7.96
N PRO A 20 16.18 -14.68 8.51
CA PRO A 20 15.24 -14.62 9.61
C PRO A 20 15.86 -14.22 10.96
N ARG A 21 17.18 -14.24 11.06
CA ARG A 21 17.96 -13.75 12.21
C ARG A 21 18.77 -12.53 11.87
N GLY A 22 18.41 -11.82 10.81
CA GLY A 22 19.05 -10.58 10.39
C GLY A 22 19.06 -9.55 11.54
N MET A 23 20.16 -8.81 11.63
CA MET A 23 20.33 -7.76 12.63
C MET A 23 19.75 -6.46 12.10
N ASP A 24 19.17 -5.66 13.00
CA ASP A 24 18.73 -4.31 12.69
C ASP A 24 19.94 -3.37 12.55
N LYS A 25 19.82 -2.40 11.66
CA LYS A 25 20.77 -1.33 11.46
C LYS A 25 20.26 -0.03 12.06
N LEU A 26 21.08 0.63 12.83
CA LEU A 26 20.85 2.01 13.26
C LEU A 26 21.48 2.94 12.25
N ILE A 27 20.67 3.70 11.52
CA ILE A 27 21.11 4.66 10.53
C ILE A 27 20.92 6.06 11.11
N HIS A 28 22.02 6.78 11.24
CA HIS A 28 21.98 8.16 11.69
C HIS A 28 21.82 9.08 10.48
N THR A 29 20.66 9.73 10.41
CA THR A 29 20.38 10.78 9.42
C THR A 29 20.41 12.15 10.09
N THR A 30 20.44 13.21 9.31
CA THR A 30 20.44 14.60 9.82
C THR A 30 19.23 14.96 10.67
N GLN A 31 18.11 14.24 10.50
CA GLN A 31 16.87 14.56 11.20
C GLN A 31 16.66 13.68 12.44
N LYS A 32 16.56 12.37 12.27
CA LYS A 32 16.32 11.40 13.38
C LYS A 32 16.99 10.08 13.05
N PRO A 33 17.55 9.39 14.07
CA PRO A 33 18.05 8.04 13.86
C PRO A 33 16.92 7.10 13.46
N VAL A 34 17.16 6.24 12.46
CA VAL A 34 16.20 5.25 11.97
C VAL A 34 16.76 3.86 12.23
N ILE A 35 15.96 3.00 12.83
CA ILE A 35 16.31 1.58 13.00
C ILE A 35 15.50 0.81 11.96
N SER A 36 16.20 0.04 11.13
CA SER A 36 15.58 -0.79 10.10
C SER A 36 16.37 -2.06 9.84
N ASN A 37 15.69 -3.10 9.44
CA ASN A 37 16.28 -4.34 8.93
C ASN A 37 16.03 -4.51 7.42
N ASP A 38 15.21 -3.67 6.85
CA ASP A 38 14.83 -3.76 5.46
C ASP A 38 15.90 -3.21 4.53
N GLY A 39 16.38 -4.06 3.57
CA GLY A 39 17.47 -3.70 2.68
C GLY A 39 17.19 -2.49 1.80
N ALA A 40 15.99 -2.39 1.23
CA ALA A 40 15.62 -1.25 0.39
C ALA A 40 15.57 0.05 1.19
N SER A 41 14.97 0.04 2.37
CA SER A 41 14.90 1.19 3.27
C SER A 41 16.30 1.63 3.73
N ILE A 42 17.17 0.69 4.09
CA ILE A 42 18.57 0.99 4.48
C ILE A 42 19.31 1.65 3.32
N MET A 43 19.27 1.05 2.13
CA MET A 43 19.98 1.55 0.96
C MET A 43 19.48 2.92 0.51
N LYS A 44 18.19 3.21 0.67
CA LYS A 44 17.62 4.53 0.37
C LYS A 44 18.13 5.62 1.33
N LEU A 45 18.42 5.26 2.58
CA LEU A 45 18.89 6.18 3.60
C LEU A 45 20.43 6.35 3.59
N LEU A 46 21.17 5.43 2.95
CA LEU A 46 22.61 5.54 2.80
C LEU A 46 22.95 6.60 1.73
N ASP A 47 23.89 7.49 2.07
CA ASP A 47 24.41 8.46 1.11
C ASP A 47 25.46 7.81 0.19
N ILE A 48 24.99 7.25 -0.92
CA ILE A 48 25.79 6.53 -1.89
C ILE A 48 26.12 7.43 -3.07
N VAL A 49 27.37 7.78 -3.23
CA VAL A 49 27.85 8.68 -4.30
C VAL A 49 28.24 7.91 -5.56
N HIS A 50 28.80 6.70 -5.43
CA HIS A 50 29.36 5.95 -6.55
C HIS A 50 28.27 5.44 -7.53
N PRO A 51 28.37 5.69 -8.85
CA PRO A 51 27.33 5.34 -9.82
C PRO A 51 26.98 3.85 -9.86
N ALA A 52 27.98 2.96 -9.83
CA ALA A 52 27.74 1.51 -9.84
C ALA A 52 27.00 1.04 -8.58
N ALA A 53 27.31 1.64 -7.43
CA ALA A 53 26.60 1.34 -6.19
C ALA A 53 25.15 1.89 -6.21
N LYS A 54 24.91 3.05 -6.84
CA LYS A 54 23.55 3.56 -7.07
C LYS A 54 22.69 2.60 -7.89
N THR A 55 23.27 1.95 -8.90
CA THR A 55 22.54 0.93 -9.68
C THR A 55 22.07 -0.24 -8.80
N LEU A 56 22.85 -0.65 -7.77
CA LEU A 56 22.38 -1.66 -6.81
C LEU A 56 21.22 -1.15 -5.94
N VAL A 57 21.23 0.13 -5.59
CA VAL A 57 20.11 0.77 -4.87
C VAL A 57 18.86 0.73 -5.73
N ASP A 58 18.97 1.11 -7.01
CA ASP A 58 17.84 1.10 -7.95
C ASP A 58 17.27 -0.32 -8.15
N ILE A 59 18.14 -1.33 -8.23
CA ILE A 59 17.74 -2.74 -8.29
C ILE A 59 16.98 -3.16 -7.03
N ALA A 60 17.47 -2.76 -5.85
CA ALA A 60 16.79 -3.07 -4.59
C ALA A 60 15.42 -2.39 -4.50
N GLN A 61 15.30 -1.14 -4.95
CA GLN A 61 14.04 -0.41 -4.98
C GLN A 61 13.06 -1.01 -5.99
N ALA A 62 13.54 -1.43 -7.16
CA ALA A 62 12.70 -2.13 -8.14
C ALA A 62 12.19 -3.46 -7.59
N GLN A 63 13.02 -4.22 -6.89
CA GLN A 63 12.62 -5.46 -6.21
C GLN A 63 11.58 -5.19 -5.12
N ASP A 64 11.74 -4.11 -4.36
CA ASP A 64 10.78 -3.70 -3.32
C ASP A 64 9.43 -3.31 -3.92
N ALA A 65 9.44 -2.58 -5.03
CA ALA A 65 8.21 -2.16 -5.72
C ALA A 65 7.43 -3.33 -6.34
N GLU A 66 8.13 -4.33 -6.89
CA GLU A 66 7.50 -5.45 -7.60
C GLU A 66 7.08 -6.59 -6.65
N VAL A 67 7.91 -6.91 -5.66
CA VAL A 67 7.73 -8.09 -4.80
C VAL A 67 7.57 -7.72 -3.32
N GLY A 68 8.21 -6.64 -2.87
CA GLY A 68 8.19 -6.20 -1.46
C GLY A 68 9.06 -7.03 -0.52
N ASP A 69 9.79 -8.02 -1.03
CA ASP A 69 10.69 -8.89 -0.24
C ASP A 69 11.93 -9.28 -1.06
N GLY A 70 12.96 -9.80 -0.38
CA GLY A 70 14.19 -10.26 -1.02
C GLY A 70 15.13 -9.13 -1.45
N THR A 71 14.90 -7.90 -1.04
CA THR A 71 15.72 -6.72 -1.39
C THR A 71 17.19 -6.89 -0.99
N THR A 72 17.45 -7.34 0.23
CA THR A 72 18.81 -7.66 0.71
C THR A 72 19.40 -8.83 -0.07
N THR A 73 18.62 -9.86 -0.37
CA THR A 73 19.08 -11.06 -1.11
C THR A 73 19.56 -10.70 -2.50
N VAL A 74 18.80 -9.88 -3.24
CA VAL A 74 19.17 -9.47 -4.60
C VAL A 74 20.49 -8.70 -4.63
N VAL A 75 20.68 -7.77 -3.71
CA VAL A 75 21.94 -6.98 -3.63
C VAL A 75 23.12 -7.83 -3.27
N LEU A 76 22.98 -8.71 -2.26
CA LEU A 76 24.07 -9.60 -1.86
C LEU A 76 24.41 -10.61 -2.96
N LEU A 77 23.42 -11.16 -3.64
CA LEU A 77 23.64 -12.07 -4.76
C LEU A 77 24.39 -11.36 -5.91
N ALA A 78 23.96 -10.14 -6.26
CA ALA A 78 24.63 -9.36 -7.29
C ALA A 78 26.09 -9.05 -6.92
N ALA A 79 26.35 -8.62 -5.68
CA ALA A 79 27.69 -8.33 -5.19
C ALA A 79 28.58 -9.57 -5.17
N GLU A 80 28.06 -10.73 -4.74
CA GLU A 80 28.82 -11.97 -4.69
C GLU A 80 29.16 -12.50 -6.10
N ILE A 81 28.25 -12.36 -7.07
CA ILE A 81 28.54 -12.66 -8.48
C ILE A 81 29.61 -11.74 -9.02
N LEU A 82 29.57 -10.43 -8.71
CA LEU A 82 30.58 -9.48 -9.13
C LEU A 82 31.94 -9.75 -8.47
N LYS A 83 31.95 -10.13 -7.20
CA LYS A 83 33.15 -10.50 -6.46
C LYS A 83 33.85 -11.69 -7.11
N ASN A 84 33.11 -12.77 -7.41
CA ASN A 84 33.66 -13.93 -8.08
C ASN A 84 34.10 -13.59 -9.53
N ALA A 85 33.37 -12.73 -10.24
CA ALA A 85 33.77 -12.28 -11.57
C ALA A 85 35.08 -11.47 -11.57
N LYS A 86 35.46 -10.84 -10.45
CA LYS A 86 36.66 -10.05 -10.29
C LYS A 86 37.92 -10.88 -10.51
N GLU A 87 37.97 -12.12 -10.05
CA GLU A 87 39.09 -13.03 -10.24
C GLU A 87 39.35 -13.30 -11.72
N PHE A 88 38.31 -13.62 -12.49
CA PHE A 88 38.42 -13.88 -13.93
C PHE A 88 38.85 -12.63 -14.72
N ILE A 89 38.40 -11.44 -14.28
CA ILE A 89 38.84 -10.18 -14.90
C ILE A 89 40.33 -9.94 -14.67
N ASN A 90 40.82 -10.26 -13.46
CA ASN A 90 42.26 -10.15 -13.11
C ASN A 90 43.11 -11.12 -13.92
N GLU A 91 42.59 -12.30 -14.25
CA GLU A 91 43.22 -13.28 -15.13
C GLU A 91 43.23 -12.87 -16.60
N GLY A 92 42.64 -11.72 -16.94
CA GLY A 92 42.58 -11.19 -18.31
C GLY A 92 41.42 -11.69 -19.14
N MET A 93 40.42 -12.35 -18.55
CA MET A 93 39.24 -12.79 -19.27
C MET A 93 38.39 -11.57 -19.67
N HIS A 94 37.95 -11.54 -20.94
CA HIS A 94 37.13 -10.46 -21.45
C HIS A 94 35.72 -10.44 -20.82
N ALA A 95 35.25 -9.27 -20.38
CA ALA A 95 33.99 -9.09 -19.67
C ALA A 95 32.76 -9.71 -20.42
N GLN A 96 32.73 -9.65 -21.76
CA GLN A 96 31.65 -10.24 -22.56
C GLN A 96 31.57 -11.78 -22.44
N VAL A 97 32.68 -12.46 -22.20
CA VAL A 97 32.72 -13.92 -21.97
C VAL A 97 32.08 -14.23 -20.63
N ILE A 98 32.44 -13.46 -19.59
CA ILE A 98 31.88 -13.59 -18.24
C ILE A 98 30.37 -13.34 -18.26
N ILE A 99 29.92 -12.26 -18.90
CA ILE A 99 28.49 -11.94 -19.03
C ILE A 99 27.72 -13.06 -19.73
N ARG A 100 28.29 -13.64 -20.80
CA ARG A 100 27.69 -14.78 -21.48
C ARG A 100 27.58 -16.01 -20.59
N GLY A 101 28.60 -16.25 -19.76
CA GLY A 101 28.60 -17.31 -18.74
C GLY A 101 27.50 -17.12 -17.71
N ILE A 102 27.38 -15.91 -17.13
CA ILE A 102 26.36 -15.55 -16.15
C ILE A 102 24.93 -15.74 -16.75
N ARG A 103 24.71 -15.30 -18.00
CA ARG A 103 23.41 -15.50 -18.69
C ARG A 103 23.04 -16.97 -18.87
N LYS A 104 24.03 -17.84 -19.21
CA LYS A 104 23.80 -19.27 -19.32
C LYS A 104 23.48 -19.89 -17.93
N GLY A 105 24.21 -19.46 -16.90
CA GLY A 105 23.98 -19.87 -15.53
C GLY A 105 22.57 -19.49 -15.05
N LEU A 106 22.16 -18.25 -15.31
CA LEU A 106 20.81 -17.75 -14.98
C LEU A 106 19.71 -18.64 -15.62
N LYS A 107 19.83 -18.95 -16.92
CA LYS A 107 18.85 -19.80 -17.61
C LYS A 107 18.70 -21.16 -16.93
N LYS A 108 19.83 -21.82 -16.61
CA LYS A 108 19.81 -23.13 -15.93
C LYS A 108 19.25 -23.00 -14.49
N ALA A 109 19.60 -21.94 -13.78
CA ALA A 109 19.08 -21.71 -12.43
C ALA A 109 17.56 -21.55 -12.43
N LEU A 110 17.00 -20.79 -13.39
CA LEU A 110 15.55 -20.61 -13.55
C LEU A 110 14.85 -21.93 -13.92
N GLU A 111 15.42 -22.72 -14.82
CA GLU A 111 14.89 -24.04 -15.16
C GLU A 111 14.83 -24.97 -13.93
N TYR A 112 15.88 -24.96 -13.12
CA TYR A 112 15.94 -25.75 -11.89
C TYR A 112 14.97 -25.24 -10.81
N LEU A 113 14.88 -23.92 -10.61
CA LEU A 113 13.93 -23.32 -9.68
C LEU A 113 12.49 -23.69 -10.02
N ASN A 114 12.12 -23.67 -11.30
CA ASN A 114 10.79 -24.08 -11.73
C ASN A 114 10.50 -25.55 -11.45
N GLN A 115 11.52 -26.42 -11.46
CA GLN A 115 11.35 -27.86 -11.14
C GLN A 115 11.13 -28.10 -9.64
N ILE A 116 11.79 -27.30 -8.77
CA ILE A 116 11.70 -27.46 -7.31
C ILE A 116 10.60 -26.60 -6.69
N ALA A 117 10.02 -25.65 -7.45
CA ALA A 117 8.96 -24.78 -6.96
C ALA A 117 7.71 -25.57 -6.59
N VAL A 118 7.19 -25.31 -5.40
CA VAL A 118 5.90 -25.87 -4.95
C VAL A 118 4.78 -24.95 -5.41
N THR A 119 3.92 -25.47 -6.29
CA THR A 119 2.76 -24.73 -6.77
C THR A 119 1.61 -24.86 -5.78
N ILE A 120 1.07 -23.72 -5.32
CA ILE A 120 -0.11 -23.70 -4.47
C ILE A 120 -1.34 -23.87 -5.35
N SER A 121 -2.00 -25.03 -5.26
CA SER A 121 -3.21 -25.31 -6.01
C SER A 121 -4.37 -24.41 -5.58
N GLU A 122 -5.16 -23.93 -6.54
CA GLU A 122 -6.38 -23.15 -6.25
C GLU A 122 -7.52 -24.01 -5.69
N ALA A 123 -7.40 -25.35 -5.79
CA ALA A 123 -8.46 -26.27 -5.40
C ALA A 123 -8.73 -26.33 -3.89
N ASP A 124 -7.72 -26.05 -3.05
CA ASP A 124 -7.82 -26.14 -1.59
C ASP A 124 -7.71 -24.77 -0.91
N ALA A 125 -8.82 -24.03 -0.87
CA ALA A 125 -8.87 -22.70 -0.26
C ALA A 125 -8.33 -22.63 1.19
N PRO A 126 -8.63 -23.58 2.11
CA PRO A 126 -8.07 -23.54 3.47
C PRO A 126 -6.57 -23.81 3.50
N GLN A 127 -6.05 -24.68 2.63
CA GLN A 127 -4.61 -24.97 2.54
C GLN A 127 -3.86 -23.77 1.94
N LYS A 128 -4.43 -23.11 0.92
CA LYS A 128 -3.90 -21.88 0.35
C LYS A 128 -3.73 -20.80 1.42
N ARG A 129 -4.78 -20.57 2.23
CA ARG A 129 -4.74 -19.60 3.34
C ARG A 129 -3.63 -19.94 4.34
N MET A 130 -3.55 -21.17 4.79
CA MET A 130 -2.53 -21.62 5.74
C MET A 130 -1.11 -21.42 5.18
N MET A 131 -0.90 -21.67 3.89
CA MET A 131 0.39 -21.42 3.24
C MET A 131 0.71 -19.92 3.16
N LEU A 132 -0.25 -19.07 2.80
CA LEU A 132 -0.07 -17.62 2.80
C LEU A 132 0.29 -17.09 4.19
N GLU A 133 -0.36 -17.58 5.25
CA GLU A 133 -0.05 -17.22 6.64
C GLU A 133 1.38 -17.64 7.02
N LYS A 134 1.84 -18.81 6.59
CA LYS A 134 3.22 -19.26 6.80
C LYS A 134 4.23 -18.38 6.06
N VAL A 135 3.93 -18.00 4.82
CA VAL A 135 4.79 -17.09 4.03
C VAL A 135 4.86 -15.72 4.70
N ALA A 136 3.71 -15.14 5.07
CA ALA A 136 3.66 -13.89 5.81
C ALA A 136 4.44 -13.97 7.14
N GLY A 137 4.25 -15.05 7.91
CA GLY A 137 4.98 -15.31 9.14
C GLY A 137 6.50 -15.43 8.95
N THR A 138 6.94 -15.97 7.81
CA THR A 138 8.37 -16.06 7.48
C THR A 138 8.93 -14.68 7.17
N ALA A 139 8.22 -13.85 6.39
CA ALA A 139 8.63 -12.48 6.09
C ALA A 139 8.70 -11.61 7.37
N LEU A 140 7.75 -11.78 8.28
CA LEU A 140 7.74 -11.06 9.55
C LEU A 140 8.83 -11.49 10.54
N ASN A 141 9.43 -12.65 10.35
CA ASN A 141 10.39 -13.22 11.29
C ASN A 141 11.69 -12.42 11.41
N SER A 142 12.06 -11.66 10.39
CA SER A 142 13.21 -10.74 10.39
C SER A 142 12.86 -9.33 10.86
N LYS A 143 11.60 -9.01 11.08
CA LYS A 143 11.14 -7.64 11.40
C LYS A 143 11.00 -7.43 12.92
N LEU A 144 10.93 -6.17 13.34
CA LEU A 144 10.77 -5.77 14.76
C LEU A 144 9.54 -6.40 15.43
N ILE A 145 8.50 -6.70 14.66
CA ILE A 145 7.26 -7.33 15.14
C ILE A 145 7.31 -8.86 15.19
N ARG A 146 8.49 -9.46 15.12
CA ARG A 146 8.70 -10.92 15.16
C ARG A 146 7.96 -11.63 16.31
N SER A 147 7.94 -11.02 17.50
CA SER A 147 7.26 -11.59 18.67
C SER A 147 5.74 -11.71 18.51
N HIS A 148 5.14 -10.91 17.63
CA HIS A 148 3.70 -10.84 17.40
C HIS A 148 3.29 -11.37 16.01
N ARG A 149 4.15 -12.18 15.37
CA ARG A 149 3.92 -12.70 14.01
C ARG A 149 2.60 -13.48 13.89
N GLU A 150 2.22 -14.23 14.92
CA GLU A 150 0.98 -15.02 14.95
C GLU A 150 -0.28 -14.14 14.93
N TYR A 151 -0.15 -12.92 15.45
CA TYR A 151 -1.20 -11.93 15.41
C TYR A 151 -1.28 -11.20 14.06
N PHE A 152 -0.13 -10.79 13.51
CA PHE A 152 -0.09 -10.00 12.29
C PHE A 152 -0.18 -10.82 11.00
N ALA A 153 0.31 -12.06 10.97
CA ALA A 153 0.28 -12.86 9.74
C ALA A 153 -1.14 -13.10 9.21
N PRO A 154 -2.13 -13.53 10.01
CA PRO A 154 -3.52 -13.63 9.55
C PRO A 154 -4.11 -12.29 9.11
N MET A 155 -3.79 -11.20 9.82
CA MET A 155 -4.25 -9.85 9.50
C MET A 155 -3.74 -9.38 8.12
N ILE A 156 -2.47 -9.64 7.82
CA ILE A 156 -1.87 -9.31 6.53
C ILE A 156 -2.52 -10.13 5.41
N VAL A 157 -2.69 -11.43 5.62
CA VAL A 157 -3.34 -12.30 4.64
C VAL A 157 -4.78 -11.84 4.38
N ASP A 158 -5.53 -11.52 5.43
CA ASP A 158 -6.89 -11.01 5.29
C ASP A 158 -6.93 -9.69 4.50
N SER A 159 -5.99 -8.76 4.76
CA SER A 159 -5.94 -7.48 4.05
C SER A 159 -5.63 -7.65 2.57
N VAL A 160 -4.72 -8.56 2.21
CA VAL A 160 -4.38 -8.85 0.80
C VAL A 160 -5.52 -9.59 0.10
N CYS A 161 -6.16 -10.55 0.78
CA CYS A 161 -7.30 -11.28 0.22
C CYS A 161 -8.56 -10.42 0.00
N MET A 162 -8.61 -9.20 0.56
CA MET A 162 -9.69 -8.24 0.30
C MET A 162 -9.46 -7.42 -0.97
N LEU A 163 -8.25 -7.43 -1.53
CA LEU A 163 -7.94 -6.73 -2.77
C LEU A 163 -8.56 -7.49 -3.96
N ASP A 164 -8.92 -6.73 -5.00
CA ASP A 164 -9.33 -7.29 -6.27
C ASP A 164 -8.19 -8.01 -7.00
N ASN A 165 -8.47 -8.55 -8.17
CA ASN A 165 -7.51 -9.32 -8.97
C ASN A 165 -6.23 -8.54 -9.36
N ASP A 166 -6.31 -7.22 -9.39
CA ASP A 166 -5.18 -6.35 -9.73
C ASP A 166 -4.15 -6.23 -8.59
N LEU A 167 -4.50 -6.70 -7.37
CA LEU A 167 -3.63 -6.72 -6.19
C LEU A 167 -2.90 -5.39 -5.93
N ASP A 168 -3.57 -4.27 -6.14
CA ASP A 168 -2.99 -2.95 -5.87
C ASP A 168 -2.81 -2.72 -4.37
N LEU A 169 -1.57 -2.88 -3.90
CA LEU A 169 -1.20 -2.66 -2.49
C LEU A 169 -1.37 -1.22 -2.03
N GLY A 170 -1.44 -0.26 -2.96
CA GLY A 170 -1.71 1.15 -2.65
C GLY A 170 -3.10 1.38 -2.04
N LEU A 171 -4.03 0.42 -2.23
CA LEU A 171 -5.36 0.45 -1.63
C LEU A 171 -5.38 0.03 -0.15
N ILE A 172 -4.30 -0.56 0.37
CA ILE A 172 -4.16 -0.90 1.78
C ILE A 172 -3.66 0.31 2.56
N GLY A 173 -4.59 1.04 3.19
CA GLY A 173 -4.26 2.19 4.02
C GLY A 173 -3.68 1.77 5.38
N ILE A 174 -2.49 2.26 5.72
CA ILE A 174 -1.86 2.05 7.03
C ILE A 174 -1.88 3.34 7.82
N LYS A 175 -2.66 3.39 8.91
CA LYS A 175 -2.69 4.52 9.84
C LYS A 175 -1.89 4.19 11.09
N LYS A 176 -0.87 5.00 11.36
CA LYS A 176 -0.08 4.91 12.60
C LYS A 176 -0.70 5.80 13.66
N VAL A 177 -1.14 5.20 14.78
CA VAL A 177 -1.70 5.92 15.92
C VAL A 177 -0.73 5.76 17.10
N ALA A 178 -0.27 6.86 17.66
CA ALA A 178 0.63 6.85 18.81
C ALA A 178 -0.14 6.48 20.09
N GLY A 179 0.49 5.69 20.96
CA GLY A 179 -0.09 5.20 22.21
C GLY A 179 -0.62 3.77 22.10
N GLY A 180 -0.87 3.14 23.23
CA GLY A 180 -1.32 1.75 23.29
C GLY A 180 -0.23 0.70 23.05
N SER A 181 -0.65 -0.55 22.93
CA SER A 181 0.21 -1.70 22.62
C SER A 181 0.23 -1.98 21.13
N VAL A 182 1.27 -2.66 20.65
CA VAL A 182 1.36 -3.16 19.26
C VAL A 182 0.20 -4.12 18.95
N THR A 183 -0.25 -4.89 19.94
CA THR A 183 -1.38 -5.83 19.83
C THR A 183 -2.75 -5.15 19.75
N ASP A 184 -2.84 -3.84 20.00
CA ASP A 184 -4.08 -3.08 19.85
C ASP A 184 -4.34 -2.69 18.37
N SER A 185 -3.43 -3.02 17.47
CA SER A 185 -3.58 -2.83 16.02
C SER A 185 -4.77 -3.63 15.50
N ILE A 186 -5.63 -3.01 14.73
CA ILE A 186 -6.85 -3.65 14.20
C ILE A 186 -6.89 -3.56 12.67
N LEU A 187 -7.46 -4.58 12.04
CA LEU A 187 -7.81 -4.56 10.63
C LEU A 187 -9.25 -4.09 10.47
N ILE A 188 -9.44 -2.99 9.76
CA ILE A 188 -10.75 -2.49 9.38
C ILE A 188 -11.10 -3.04 8.00
N ARG A 189 -12.13 -3.88 7.92
CA ARG A 189 -12.62 -4.44 6.66
C ARG A 189 -13.54 -3.41 5.99
N GLY A 190 -12.96 -2.53 5.18
CA GLY A 190 -13.67 -1.45 4.53
C GLY A 190 -12.81 -0.19 4.42
N VAL A 191 -13.45 0.96 4.32
CA VAL A 191 -12.79 2.25 4.17
C VAL A 191 -12.86 3.04 5.46
N ALA A 192 -11.72 3.52 5.95
CA ALA A 192 -11.63 4.41 7.11
C ALA A 192 -11.34 5.84 6.64
N PHE A 193 -12.17 6.79 7.09
CA PHE A 193 -11.97 8.20 6.80
C PHE A 193 -11.27 8.89 7.98
N GLU A 194 -10.28 9.73 7.68
CA GLU A 194 -9.60 10.53 8.70
C GLU A 194 -10.45 11.72 9.17
N LYS A 195 -11.32 12.21 8.29
CA LYS A 195 -12.22 13.33 8.61
C LYS A 195 -13.41 12.84 9.42
N THR A 196 -13.72 13.56 10.47
CA THR A 196 -14.93 13.38 11.27
C THR A 196 -15.89 14.51 11.03
N PHE A 197 -17.14 14.33 11.41
CA PHE A 197 -18.12 15.42 11.40
C PHE A 197 -17.70 16.51 12.40
N SER A 198 -17.69 17.76 11.97
CA SER A 198 -17.25 18.91 12.78
C SER A 198 -18.28 20.04 12.87
N TYR A 199 -19.56 19.75 12.56
CA TYR A 199 -20.63 20.75 12.63
C TYR A 199 -21.36 20.72 13.99
N ALA A 200 -22.01 21.82 14.34
CA ALA A 200 -22.81 21.92 15.53
C ALA A 200 -23.99 20.92 15.49
N GLY A 201 -24.25 20.22 16.60
CA GLY A 201 -25.27 19.18 16.67
C GLY A 201 -24.81 17.77 16.27
N PHE A 202 -23.56 17.57 15.89
CA PHE A 202 -23.01 16.25 15.57
C PHE A 202 -23.19 15.24 16.71
N GLU A 203 -23.14 15.70 17.96
CA GLU A 203 -23.28 14.85 19.13
C GLU A 203 -24.66 14.15 19.21
N GLN A 204 -25.70 14.78 18.65
CA GLN A 204 -27.07 14.28 18.61
C GLN A 204 -27.32 13.29 17.47
N GLN A 205 -26.38 13.19 16.51
CA GLN A 205 -26.52 12.29 15.38
C GLN A 205 -26.14 10.85 15.74
N PRO A 206 -26.83 9.83 15.18
CA PRO A 206 -26.45 8.44 15.39
C PRO A 206 -25.05 8.20 14.81
N LYS A 207 -24.17 7.59 15.64
CA LYS A 207 -22.80 7.27 15.27
C LYS A 207 -22.64 5.91 14.62
N TYR A 208 -23.70 5.13 14.58
CA TYR A 208 -23.72 3.78 14.01
C TYR A 208 -25.00 3.57 13.17
N PHE A 209 -24.79 3.08 11.96
CA PHE A 209 -25.86 2.76 11.03
C PHE A 209 -25.78 1.29 10.64
N LYS A 210 -26.84 0.54 10.87
CA LYS A 210 -26.94 -0.85 10.45
C LYS A 210 -27.32 -0.89 8.97
N ASN A 211 -26.51 -1.57 8.13
CA ASN A 211 -26.66 -1.67 6.69
C ASN A 211 -26.75 -0.30 5.98
N PRO A 212 -25.73 0.58 6.11
CA PRO A 212 -25.76 1.90 5.52
C PRO A 212 -25.75 1.80 3.98
N LYS A 213 -26.49 2.71 3.33
CA LYS A 213 -26.42 2.91 1.88
C LYS A 213 -25.57 4.13 1.63
N ILE A 214 -24.43 3.94 0.97
CA ILE A 214 -23.40 4.96 0.77
C ILE A 214 -23.51 5.48 -0.67
N LEU A 215 -23.65 6.80 -0.82
CA LEU A 215 -23.56 7.50 -2.09
C LEU A 215 -22.19 8.21 -2.15
N VAL A 216 -21.40 7.85 -3.15
CA VAL A 216 -20.12 8.53 -3.43
C VAL A 216 -20.34 9.55 -4.52
N LEU A 217 -19.99 10.81 -4.25
CA LEU A 217 -20.12 11.92 -5.17
C LEU A 217 -18.74 12.49 -5.51
N ASN A 218 -18.48 12.69 -6.78
CA ASN A 218 -17.25 13.36 -7.25
C ASN A 218 -17.54 14.87 -7.49
N LEU A 219 -18.13 15.52 -6.49
CA LEU A 219 -18.37 16.97 -6.51
C LEU A 219 -18.38 17.50 -5.07
N GLU A 220 -18.00 18.73 -4.92
CA GLU A 220 -18.05 19.43 -3.64
C GLU A 220 -19.48 19.94 -3.38
N LEU A 221 -20.03 19.53 -2.22
CA LEU A 221 -21.32 20.04 -1.72
C LEU A 221 -21.06 21.11 -0.66
N GLU A 222 -20.30 22.15 -1.03
CA GLU A 222 -20.07 23.30 -0.16
C GLU A 222 -20.96 24.47 -0.58
N LEU A 223 -21.63 25.05 0.42
CA LEU A 223 -22.21 26.37 0.28
C LEU A 223 -21.05 27.38 0.27
N LYS A 224 -20.73 27.93 -0.90
CA LYS A 224 -19.88 29.12 -0.97
C LYS A 224 -20.61 30.24 -0.26
N SER A 225 -20.23 30.54 0.97
CA SER A 225 -20.69 31.74 1.66
C SER A 225 -20.07 32.93 0.94
N GLU A 226 -20.87 33.63 0.16
CA GLU A 226 -20.50 34.95 -0.30
C GLU A 226 -20.38 35.86 0.93
N ARG A 227 -19.19 36.43 1.13
CA ARG A 227 -18.84 37.20 2.33
C ARG A 227 -19.53 38.56 2.41
N GLU A 228 -20.33 38.95 1.41
CA GLU A 228 -20.98 40.25 1.35
C GLU A 228 -22.50 40.10 1.15
N ASN A 229 -23.24 40.58 2.15
CA ASN A 229 -24.67 40.79 2.20
C ASN A 229 -25.53 39.50 2.15
N ALA A 230 -25.83 39.01 3.34
CA ALA A 230 -26.78 37.93 3.54
C ALA A 230 -28.22 38.38 3.38
N GLU A 231 -28.80 38.27 2.21
CA GLU A 231 -30.24 38.14 2.03
C GLU A 231 -30.61 36.66 2.13
N VAL A 232 -30.64 36.15 3.36
CA VAL A 232 -30.75 34.71 3.68
C VAL A 232 -32.08 34.11 3.24
N LEU A 233 -33.15 34.90 3.18
CA LEU A 233 -34.51 34.39 2.86
C LEU A 233 -34.71 34.05 1.36
N CYS A 234 -34.15 34.86 0.45
CA CYS A 234 -34.31 34.59 -0.99
C CYS A 234 -33.41 33.46 -1.50
N LEU A 235 -32.24 33.27 -0.89
CA LEU A 235 -31.30 32.17 -1.26
C LEU A 235 -31.84 30.80 -0.92
N LEU A 236 -32.57 30.63 0.18
CA LEU A 236 -33.14 29.35 0.58
C LEU A 236 -34.19 28.86 -0.43
N ILE A 237 -35.05 29.75 -0.91
CA ILE A 237 -36.07 29.44 -1.91
C ILE A 237 -35.44 29.13 -3.27
N LEU A 238 -34.41 29.91 -3.67
CA LEU A 238 -33.66 29.64 -4.91
C LEU A 238 -32.83 28.34 -4.82
N PHE A 239 -32.30 28.04 -3.63
CA PHE A 239 -31.56 26.78 -3.40
C PHE A 239 -32.50 25.57 -3.45
N ILE A 240 -33.67 25.64 -2.85
CA ILE A 240 -34.69 24.58 -2.92
C ILE A 240 -35.13 24.38 -4.37
N ASN A 241 -35.44 25.44 -5.10
CA ASN A 241 -35.84 25.37 -6.50
C ASN A 241 -34.74 24.84 -7.42
N ARG A 242 -33.49 25.21 -7.18
CA ARG A 242 -32.34 24.73 -7.94
C ARG A 242 -32.02 23.26 -7.62
N PHE A 243 -32.23 22.82 -6.39
CA PHE A 243 -32.07 21.44 -5.98
C PHE A 243 -33.19 20.54 -6.55
N GLU A 244 -34.43 20.99 -6.58
CA GLU A 244 -35.53 20.33 -7.27
C GLU A 244 -35.29 20.23 -8.78
N PHE A 245 -34.72 21.26 -9.39
CA PHE A 245 -34.34 21.23 -10.80
C PHE A 245 -33.22 20.21 -11.08
N ILE A 246 -32.20 20.13 -10.22
CA ILE A 246 -31.11 19.13 -10.33
C ILE A 246 -31.68 17.72 -10.13
N LEU A 247 -32.53 17.50 -9.13
CA LEU A 247 -33.20 16.22 -8.87
C LEU A 247 -34.07 15.79 -10.05
N ASN A 248 -34.80 16.69 -10.64
CA ASN A 248 -35.65 16.41 -11.79
C ASN A 248 -34.84 16.11 -13.05
N ASN A 249 -33.70 16.76 -13.25
CA ASN A 249 -32.77 16.45 -14.33
C ASN A 249 -32.05 15.12 -14.12
N ILE A 250 -31.66 14.78 -12.90
CA ILE A 250 -31.12 13.45 -12.56
C ILE A 250 -32.17 12.37 -12.79
N LYS A 251 -33.44 12.60 -12.38
CA LYS A 251 -34.55 11.69 -12.69
C LYS A 251 -34.74 11.48 -14.19
N ARG A 252 -34.62 12.56 -14.98
CA ARG A 252 -34.77 12.49 -16.46
C ARG A 252 -33.62 11.75 -17.13
N LEU A 253 -32.37 11.97 -16.72
CA LEU A 253 -31.18 11.27 -17.20
C LEU A 253 -31.21 9.77 -16.89
N LEU A 254 -31.73 9.39 -15.73
CA LEU A 254 -31.79 8.00 -15.29
C LEU A 254 -32.98 7.25 -15.94
N MET A 255 -34.08 7.94 -16.31
CA MET A 255 -35.16 7.36 -17.10
C MET A 255 -34.76 7.00 -18.54
N LEU A 256 -33.74 7.67 -19.08
CA LEU A 256 -33.18 7.42 -20.42
C LEU A 256 -32.29 6.17 -20.48
N ASN A 257 -31.77 5.67 -19.34
CA ASN A 257 -30.78 4.58 -19.28
C ASN A 257 -31.35 3.20 -18.83
N GLY A 258 -32.65 2.99 -18.84
CA GLY A 258 -33.24 1.65 -18.76
C GLY A 258 -33.60 1.13 -17.36
N ARG A 259 -34.56 0.23 -17.31
CA ARG A 259 -35.27 -0.30 -16.12
C ARG A 259 -34.43 -1.01 -15.05
N SER A 260 -33.16 -1.35 -15.31
CA SER A 260 -32.30 -2.03 -14.36
C SER A 260 -31.78 -1.12 -13.22
N PHE A 261 -31.75 0.18 -13.43
CA PHE A 261 -31.26 1.17 -12.48
C PHE A 261 -32.28 1.57 -11.39
N MET A 262 -33.54 1.25 -11.59
CA MET A 262 -34.68 1.71 -10.74
C MET A 262 -34.68 1.11 -9.32
N ARG A 263 -34.05 -0.02 -9.06
CA ARG A 263 -33.98 -0.62 -7.70
C ARG A 263 -33.11 0.19 -6.74
N ASN A 264 -32.12 0.87 -7.22
CA ASN A 264 -31.20 1.69 -6.40
C ASN A 264 -31.74 3.11 -6.16
N TYR A 265 -32.76 3.52 -6.87
CA TYR A 265 -33.31 4.88 -6.87
C TYR A 265 -34.02 5.29 -5.58
N ARG A 266 -34.79 4.38 -4.97
CA ARG A 266 -35.45 4.66 -3.69
C ARG A 266 -34.46 4.99 -2.58
N SER A 267 -33.29 4.41 -2.65
CA SER A 267 -32.24 4.65 -1.66
C SER A 267 -31.54 6.01 -1.80
N VAL A 268 -31.32 6.46 -3.01
CA VAL A 268 -30.74 7.80 -3.29
C VAL A 268 -31.70 8.90 -2.85
N LEU A 269 -33.01 8.74 -3.08
CA LEU A 269 -34.04 9.70 -2.66
C LEU A 269 -34.13 9.84 -1.12
N ILE A 270 -33.95 8.77 -0.38
CA ILE A 270 -33.99 8.79 1.09
C ILE A 270 -32.77 9.56 1.64
N TRP A 271 -31.60 9.39 1.05
CA TRP A 271 -30.40 10.11 1.48
C TRP A 271 -30.42 11.58 1.10
N VAL A 272 -30.97 11.92 -0.04
CA VAL A 272 -31.22 13.31 -0.43
C VAL A 272 -32.22 13.96 0.53
N GLN A 273 -33.24 13.25 0.98
CA GLN A 273 -34.18 13.73 2.00
C GLN A 273 -33.49 13.91 3.37
N ILE A 274 -32.60 13.00 3.76
CA ILE A 274 -31.84 13.13 5.01
C ILE A 274 -30.86 14.31 4.95
N LEU A 275 -30.17 14.52 3.84
CA LEU A 275 -29.33 15.71 3.61
C LEU A 275 -30.16 17.00 3.62
N PHE A 276 -31.37 16.96 3.10
CA PHE A 276 -32.30 18.09 3.14
C PHE A 276 -32.78 18.39 4.57
N TYR A 277 -33.07 17.37 5.37
CA TYR A 277 -33.45 17.50 6.77
C TYR A 277 -32.30 18.02 7.62
N LEU A 278 -31.07 17.58 7.32
CA LEU A 278 -29.83 18.08 7.95
C LEU A 278 -29.55 19.54 7.59
N ALA A 279 -29.75 19.93 6.33
CA ALA A 279 -29.62 21.34 5.91
C ALA A 279 -30.72 22.24 6.53
N TYR A 280 -31.91 21.70 6.75
CA TYR A 280 -33.02 22.42 7.41
C TYR A 280 -32.77 22.61 8.91
N LEU A 281 -32.20 21.62 9.59
CA LEU A 281 -31.81 21.71 11.01
C LEU A 281 -30.61 22.63 11.27
N LEU A 282 -29.79 22.92 10.26
CA LEU A 282 -28.65 23.85 10.34
C LEU A 282 -29.06 25.33 10.22
N VAL A 283 -30.29 25.60 9.82
CA VAL A 283 -30.81 26.98 9.57
C VAL A 283 -31.83 27.40 10.64
N THR A 284 -32.36 26.47 11.42
CA THR A 284 -33.21 26.75 12.59
C THR A 284 -32.42 26.61 13.86
#